data_38e14192128146a0f30b1fdee2a4bc2e
#
_entry.id   38e14192128146a0f30b1fdee2a4bc2e
#
_cell.length_a   1.000
_cell.length_b   1.000
_cell.length_c   1.000
_cell.angle_alpha   90.00
_cell.angle_beta   90.00
_cell.angle_gamma   90.00
#
_symmetry.space_group_name_H-M   'P 1'
#
loop_
_entity.id
_entity.type
_entity.pdbx_description
1 polymer ?
#
loop_
_entity_poly.entity_id
_entity_poly.type
_entity_poly.pdbx_seq_one_letter_code
_entity_poly.pdbx_strand_id
1 'polypeptide(L)'
;MAIANKEGIVVSADWRLIRHRIDNPFIAMPSDHSQKAYITNTNHVIAFTGDARLDTGEFLNDVILHTLKITSAQKMPIQEELGFLLNVLVQKTGNSTIYLIECGIENGKNVILRADTGHNKIQPNTLDDIGYAASGEHKLYQSKLIKLGDNIHTLKLQEMVEFLQGINYEIAEIDSLVSPKCDIITVTSEGAQRLYTPERYWWIVDP
;
A
#
# COMPACT_ATOMS: atom_id res chain seq x y z
N MET A 1 -2.47 2.44 -2.60
CA MET A 1 -3.62 2.14 -3.50
C MET A 1 -3.42 0.81 -4.20
N ALA A 2 -4.50 0.14 -4.56
CA ALA A 2 -4.46 -1.04 -5.41
C ALA A 2 -5.64 -1.04 -6.36
N ILE A 3 -5.45 -1.54 -7.59
CA ILE A 3 -6.51 -1.83 -8.56
C ILE A 3 -6.28 -3.22 -9.16
N ALA A 4 -7.37 -3.92 -9.48
CA ALA A 4 -7.34 -5.25 -10.07
C ALA A 4 -8.36 -5.40 -11.20
N ASN A 5 -7.98 -6.13 -12.23
CA ASN A 5 -8.85 -6.64 -13.28
C ASN A 5 -8.27 -7.94 -13.86
N LYS A 6 -8.84 -8.46 -14.93
CA LYS A 6 -8.39 -9.72 -15.61
C LYS A 6 -6.90 -9.73 -16.01
N GLU A 7 -6.25 -8.58 -16.15
CA GLU A 7 -4.83 -8.46 -16.50
C GLU A 7 -3.91 -8.70 -15.29
N GLY A 8 -4.45 -8.55 -14.05
CA GLY A 8 -3.72 -8.69 -12.81
C GLY A 8 -4.04 -7.58 -11.81
N ILE A 9 -3.12 -7.35 -10.88
CA ILE A 9 -3.24 -6.33 -9.84
C ILE A 9 -2.07 -5.34 -9.96
N VAL A 10 -2.34 -4.07 -9.76
CA VAL A 10 -1.31 -3.03 -9.61
C VAL A 10 -1.46 -2.37 -8.25
N VAL A 11 -0.36 -2.29 -7.51
CA VAL A 11 -0.27 -1.66 -6.19
C VAL A 11 0.65 -0.45 -6.27
N SER A 12 0.20 0.68 -5.73
CA SER A 12 1.02 1.89 -5.56
C SER A 12 1.07 2.29 -4.09
N ALA A 13 2.26 2.56 -3.59
CA ALA A 13 2.48 3.09 -2.24
C ALA A 13 3.52 4.22 -2.29
N ASP A 14 3.19 5.40 -1.77
CA ASP A 14 4.11 6.52 -1.67
C ASP A 14 5.23 6.26 -0.64
N TRP A 15 6.33 7.00 -0.76
CA TRP A 15 7.51 6.84 0.10
C TRP A 15 7.62 7.89 1.21
N ARG A 16 6.64 8.79 1.35
CA ARG A 16 6.73 9.86 2.34
C ARG A 16 6.56 9.35 3.75
N LEU A 17 7.56 9.62 4.58
CA LEU A 17 7.53 9.49 6.01
C LEU A 17 7.48 10.89 6.62
N ILE A 18 6.52 11.16 7.49
CA ILE A 18 6.46 12.39 8.25
C ILE A 18 7.06 12.13 9.63
N ARG A 19 8.08 12.89 9.98
CA ARG A 19 8.65 12.91 11.32
C ARG A 19 8.33 14.27 11.95
N HIS A 20 7.87 14.26 13.18
CA HIS A 20 7.73 15.46 13.96
C HIS A 20 9.02 15.70 14.77
N ARG A 21 9.42 16.96 14.92
CA ARG A 21 10.55 17.28 15.79
C ARG A 21 10.18 16.99 17.24
N ILE A 22 11.14 16.45 17.98
CA ILE A 22 10.95 16.14 19.42
C ILE A 22 10.73 17.42 20.23
N ASP A 23 11.44 18.49 19.87
CA ASP A 23 11.38 19.80 20.53
C ASP A 23 10.19 20.66 20.07
N ASN A 24 9.61 20.35 18.91
CA ASN A 24 8.42 21.01 18.40
C ASN A 24 7.58 20.05 17.52
N PRO A 25 6.55 19.42 18.09
CA PRO A 25 5.73 18.44 17.37
C PRO A 25 4.90 19.05 16.22
N PHE A 26 4.79 20.36 16.14
CA PHE A 26 4.12 21.04 15.02
C PHE A 26 5.01 21.20 13.78
N ILE A 27 6.32 20.91 13.90
CA ILE A 27 7.24 20.94 12.76
C ILE A 27 7.31 19.53 12.17
N ALA A 28 6.67 19.33 11.03
CA ALA A 28 6.80 18.11 10.23
C ALA A 28 8.08 18.15 9.39
N MET A 29 8.83 17.06 9.39
CA MET A 29 10.01 16.86 8.53
C MET A 29 9.71 15.71 7.58
N PRO A 30 9.32 15.98 6.32
CA PRO A 30 9.07 14.94 5.35
C PRO A 30 10.38 14.28 4.92
N SER A 31 10.33 12.99 4.66
CA SER A 31 11.44 12.20 4.12
C SER A 31 10.89 11.19 3.12
N ASP A 32 11.40 11.19 1.90
CA ASP A 32 10.96 10.29 0.82
C ASP A 32 11.86 9.04 0.73
N HIS A 33 12.13 8.40 1.87
CA HIS A 33 13.00 7.25 1.99
C HIS A 33 12.36 6.06 2.71
N SER A 34 11.03 6.06 2.86
CA SER A 34 10.31 4.99 3.56
C SER A 34 9.55 4.12 2.57
N GLN A 35 10.07 2.94 2.32
CA GLN A 35 9.35 1.92 1.57
C GLN A 35 8.10 1.49 2.36
N LYS A 36 6.92 1.52 1.71
CA LYS A 36 5.64 1.17 2.32
C LYS A 36 4.92 0.03 1.60
N ALA A 37 5.61 -0.67 0.70
CA ALA A 37 5.07 -1.86 0.06
C ALA A 37 6.13 -2.95 -0.02
N TYR A 38 5.74 -4.18 0.28
CA TYR A 38 6.62 -5.35 0.27
C TYR A 38 5.99 -6.50 -0.51
N ILE A 39 6.82 -7.21 -1.26
CA ILE A 39 6.46 -8.48 -1.88
C ILE A 39 6.82 -9.59 -0.88
N THR A 40 5.86 -10.46 -0.58
CA THR A 40 6.08 -11.62 0.28
C THR A 40 6.64 -12.80 -0.50
N ASN A 41 7.13 -13.81 0.19
CA ASN A 41 7.63 -15.04 -0.48
C ASN A 41 6.50 -15.87 -1.12
N THR A 42 5.25 -15.56 -0.82
CA THR A 42 4.05 -16.16 -1.44
C THR A 42 3.57 -15.38 -2.66
N ASN A 43 4.35 -14.37 -3.11
CA ASN A 43 3.98 -13.44 -4.18
C ASN A 43 2.73 -12.57 -3.87
N HIS A 44 2.40 -12.42 -2.59
CA HIS A 44 1.46 -11.38 -2.18
C HIS A 44 2.20 -10.04 -2.07
N VAL A 45 1.44 -8.97 -2.09
CA VAL A 45 1.95 -7.60 -1.89
C VAL A 45 1.22 -6.99 -0.71
N ILE A 46 1.96 -6.60 0.30
CA ILE A 46 1.44 -5.81 1.43
C ILE A 46 1.85 -4.36 1.29
N ALA A 47 0.89 -3.45 1.34
CA ALA A 47 1.12 -2.02 1.41
C ALA A 47 0.46 -1.45 2.67
N PHE A 48 1.06 -0.42 3.26
CA PHE A 48 0.58 0.15 4.51
C PHE A 48 0.81 1.65 4.60
N THR A 49 0.04 2.28 5.49
CA THR A 49 0.22 3.68 5.89
C THR A 49 -0.18 3.84 7.36
N GLY A 50 0.39 4.82 8.02
CA GLY A 50 0.18 5.12 9.42
C GLY A 50 1.44 5.70 10.06
N ASP A 51 1.46 5.78 11.37
CA ASP A 51 2.59 6.32 12.12
C ASP A 51 3.84 5.45 11.94
N ALA A 52 4.98 6.10 11.70
CA ALA A 52 6.25 5.41 11.50
C ALA A 52 6.73 4.65 12.74
N ARG A 53 6.31 5.10 13.92
CA ARG A 53 6.65 4.50 15.21
C ARG A 53 5.36 4.15 15.94
N LEU A 54 5.28 2.92 16.39
CA LEU A 54 4.18 2.40 17.18
C LEU A 54 4.24 2.91 18.63
N ASP A 55 3.14 2.86 19.34
CA ASP A 55 3.07 3.29 20.75
C ASP A 55 3.99 2.48 21.69
N THR A 56 4.35 1.26 21.29
CA THR A 56 5.40 0.46 21.95
C THR A 56 6.82 0.98 21.72
N GLY A 57 7.01 1.98 20.85
CA GLY A 57 8.30 2.56 20.51
C GLY A 57 9.03 1.86 19.34
N GLU A 58 8.50 0.75 18.84
CA GLU A 58 9.05 0.01 17.70
C GLU A 58 8.76 0.75 16.38
N PHE A 59 9.60 0.56 15.37
CA PHE A 59 9.29 1.06 14.03
C PHE A 59 8.29 0.14 13.32
N LEU A 60 7.28 0.75 12.71
CA LEU A 60 6.22 0.02 11.98
C LEU A 60 6.81 -0.91 10.91
N ASN A 61 7.77 -0.40 10.12
CA ASN A 61 8.44 -1.19 9.08
C ASN A 61 9.10 -2.46 9.64
N ASP A 62 9.78 -2.35 10.78
CA ASP A 62 10.48 -3.49 11.39
C ASP A 62 9.49 -4.54 11.87
N VAL A 63 8.39 -4.12 12.47
CA VAL A 63 7.32 -5.01 12.91
C VAL A 63 6.67 -5.73 11.73
N ILE A 64 6.35 -5.01 10.66
CA ILE A 64 5.78 -5.60 9.44
C ILE A 64 6.76 -6.59 8.83
N LEU A 65 8.02 -6.20 8.59
CA LEU A 65 9.01 -7.08 7.99
C LEU A 65 9.29 -8.33 8.83
N HIS A 66 9.34 -8.19 10.16
CA HIS A 66 9.50 -9.34 11.04
C HIS A 66 8.30 -10.30 10.95
N THR A 67 7.08 -9.75 10.96
CA THR A 67 5.85 -10.53 10.84
C THR A 67 5.78 -11.26 9.49
N LEU A 68 6.06 -10.56 8.39
CA LEU A 68 6.05 -11.15 7.05
C LEU A 68 7.09 -12.27 6.88
N LYS A 69 8.23 -12.23 7.57
CA LYS A 69 9.18 -13.35 7.57
C LYS A 69 8.59 -14.60 8.20
N ILE A 70 7.76 -14.45 9.24
CA ILE A 70 7.11 -15.58 9.92
C ILE A 70 6.00 -16.14 9.04
N THR A 71 5.10 -15.31 8.54
CA THR A 71 3.93 -15.73 7.74
C THR A 71 4.35 -16.35 6.41
N SER A 72 5.32 -15.72 5.73
CA SER A 72 5.87 -16.24 4.47
C SER A 72 6.55 -17.61 4.63
N ALA A 73 7.22 -17.85 5.77
CA ALA A 73 7.80 -19.16 6.05
C ALA A 73 6.72 -20.26 6.21
N GLN A 74 5.53 -19.88 6.66
CA GLN A 74 4.38 -20.76 6.84
C GLN A 74 3.49 -20.87 5.59
N LYS A 75 3.79 -20.09 4.53
CA LYS A 75 3.00 -20.03 3.28
C LYS A 75 1.50 -19.80 3.54
N MET A 76 1.18 -18.89 4.43
CA MET A 76 -0.20 -18.57 4.79
C MET A 76 -0.99 -18.06 3.59
N PRO A 77 -2.29 -18.41 3.46
CA PRO A 77 -3.21 -17.73 2.56
C PRO A 77 -3.29 -16.22 2.88
N ILE A 78 -3.61 -15.41 1.87
CA ILE A 78 -3.59 -13.94 1.98
C ILE A 78 -4.44 -13.42 3.15
N GLN A 79 -5.63 -13.98 3.36
CA GLN A 79 -6.51 -13.56 4.44
C GLN A 79 -5.94 -13.91 5.82
N GLU A 80 -5.29 -15.06 5.95
CA GLU A 80 -4.66 -15.50 7.20
C GLU A 80 -3.39 -14.68 7.48
N GLU A 81 -2.59 -14.39 6.45
CA GLU A 81 -1.39 -13.54 6.53
C GLU A 81 -1.76 -12.14 7.02
N LEU A 82 -2.75 -11.49 6.37
CA LEU A 82 -3.25 -10.19 6.78
C LEU A 82 -3.85 -10.22 8.19
N GLY A 83 -4.60 -11.26 8.55
CA GLY A 83 -5.18 -11.44 9.88
C GLY A 83 -4.12 -11.55 10.96
N PHE A 84 -3.07 -12.31 10.71
CA PHE A 84 -1.95 -12.45 11.64
C PHE A 84 -1.23 -11.11 11.82
N LEU A 85 -0.90 -10.41 10.73
CA LEU A 85 -0.27 -9.08 10.77
C LEU A 85 -1.14 -8.06 11.50
N LEU A 86 -2.44 -8.02 11.21
CA LEU A 86 -3.40 -7.13 11.86
C LEU A 86 -3.41 -7.36 13.39
N ASN A 87 -3.48 -8.61 13.82
CA ASN A 87 -3.47 -8.96 15.26
C ASN A 87 -2.17 -8.50 15.95
N VAL A 88 -1.02 -8.68 15.30
CA VAL A 88 0.27 -8.20 15.84
C VAL A 88 0.27 -6.68 15.99
N LEU A 89 -0.23 -5.96 14.98
CA LEU A 89 -0.26 -4.50 14.99
C LEU A 89 -1.25 -3.95 16.02
N VAL A 90 -2.45 -4.51 16.13
CA VAL A 90 -3.47 -4.09 17.13
C VAL A 90 -2.91 -4.16 18.55
N GLN A 91 -2.08 -5.16 18.86
CA GLN A 91 -1.45 -5.28 20.19
C GLN A 91 -0.36 -4.22 20.45
N LYS A 92 0.17 -3.59 19.39
CA LYS A 92 1.27 -2.64 19.47
C LYS A 92 0.87 -1.19 19.20
N THR A 93 -0.32 -0.97 18.61
CA THR A 93 -0.90 0.35 18.37
C THR A 93 -1.92 0.65 19.47
N GLY A 94 -1.71 1.69 20.25
CA GLY A 94 -2.70 2.15 21.22
C GLY A 94 -3.78 3.01 20.54
N ASN A 95 -3.46 4.29 20.30
CA ASN A 95 -4.37 5.25 19.67
C ASN A 95 -4.12 5.46 18.16
N SER A 96 -2.99 4.98 17.65
CA SER A 96 -2.62 5.14 16.26
C SER A 96 -3.37 4.14 15.36
N THR A 97 -3.85 4.60 14.21
CA THR A 97 -4.47 3.73 13.21
C THR A 97 -3.48 3.43 12.10
N ILE A 98 -3.21 2.14 11.89
CA ILE A 98 -2.43 1.63 10.77
C ILE A 98 -3.41 1.06 9.75
N TYR A 99 -3.27 1.47 8.50
CA TYR A 99 -4.05 0.96 7.38
C TYR A 99 -3.19 0.02 6.55
N LEU A 100 -3.79 -1.10 6.15
CA LEU A 100 -3.16 -2.17 5.39
C LEU A 100 -3.96 -2.45 4.11
N ILE A 101 -3.26 -2.73 3.03
CA ILE A 101 -3.81 -3.35 1.82
C ILE A 101 -2.93 -4.55 1.51
N GLU A 102 -3.52 -5.72 1.40
CA GLU A 102 -2.83 -6.91 0.92
C GLU A 102 -3.47 -7.42 -0.35
N CYS A 103 -2.63 -7.76 -1.33
CA CYS A 103 -3.05 -8.16 -2.66
C CYS A 103 -2.30 -9.41 -3.11
N GLY A 104 -2.99 -10.26 -3.85
CA GLY A 104 -2.40 -11.47 -4.42
C GLY A 104 -3.34 -12.16 -5.39
N ILE A 105 -2.86 -13.27 -5.96
CA ILE A 105 -3.68 -14.18 -6.75
C ILE A 105 -3.80 -15.49 -6.01
N GLU A 106 -5.03 -15.85 -5.62
CA GLU A 106 -5.33 -17.12 -4.96
C GLU A 106 -6.33 -17.92 -5.80
N ASN A 107 -6.01 -19.19 -6.04
CA ASN A 107 -6.86 -20.08 -6.86
C ASN A 107 -7.21 -19.49 -8.24
N GLY A 108 -6.26 -18.74 -8.84
CA GLY A 108 -6.43 -18.07 -10.12
C GLY A 108 -7.32 -16.83 -10.10
N LYS A 109 -7.66 -16.32 -8.91
CA LYS A 109 -8.47 -15.12 -8.74
C LYS A 109 -7.69 -13.99 -8.09
N ASN A 110 -7.92 -12.78 -8.55
CA ASN A 110 -7.37 -11.60 -7.91
C ASN A 110 -8.05 -11.34 -6.57
N VAL A 111 -7.25 -11.10 -5.55
CA VAL A 111 -7.70 -10.79 -4.20
C VAL A 111 -7.09 -9.45 -3.77
N ILE A 112 -7.92 -8.51 -3.36
CA ILE A 112 -7.51 -7.30 -2.63
C ILE A 112 -8.24 -7.29 -1.30
N LEU A 113 -7.48 -7.27 -0.21
CA LEU A 113 -7.99 -7.15 1.14
C LEU A 113 -7.51 -5.82 1.75
N ARG A 114 -8.39 -5.18 2.49
CA ARG A 114 -8.08 -3.99 3.28
C ARG A 114 -8.33 -4.26 4.75
N ALA A 115 -7.45 -3.74 5.61
CA ALA A 115 -7.62 -3.80 7.05
C ALA A 115 -7.13 -2.51 7.70
N ASP A 116 -7.58 -2.25 8.91
CA ASP A 116 -7.03 -1.21 9.77
C ASP A 116 -7.08 -1.63 11.25
N THR A 117 -6.13 -1.10 12.03
CA THR A 117 -6.02 -1.42 13.46
C THR A 117 -7.13 -0.79 14.29
N GLY A 118 -7.72 0.34 13.84
CA GLY A 118 -8.78 1.04 14.56
C GLY A 118 -10.09 0.27 14.60
N HIS A 119 -10.46 -0.39 13.50
CA HIS A 119 -11.67 -1.22 13.43
C HIS A 119 -11.39 -2.71 13.69
N ASN A 120 -10.13 -3.12 13.64
CA ASN A 120 -9.69 -4.52 13.75
C ASN A 120 -10.49 -5.47 12.83
N LYS A 121 -10.65 -5.07 11.56
CA LYS A 121 -11.49 -5.78 10.60
C LYS A 121 -10.82 -5.87 9.24
N ILE A 122 -10.92 -7.04 8.62
CA ILE A 122 -10.53 -7.28 7.22
C ILE A 122 -11.76 -7.14 6.32
N GLN A 123 -11.60 -6.42 5.22
CA GLN A 123 -12.64 -6.17 4.23
C GLN A 123 -12.15 -6.59 2.84
N PRO A 124 -12.87 -7.49 2.13
CA PRO A 124 -12.57 -7.77 0.74
C PRO A 124 -12.94 -6.57 -0.15
N ASN A 125 -12.10 -6.30 -1.13
CA ASN A 125 -12.26 -5.21 -2.07
C ASN A 125 -12.23 -5.67 -3.55
N THR A 126 -12.35 -6.97 -3.79
CA THR A 126 -12.52 -7.55 -5.14
C THR A 126 -13.84 -8.29 -5.24
N LEU A 127 -14.47 -8.17 -6.40
CA LEU A 127 -15.63 -8.95 -6.81
C LEU A 127 -15.38 -9.40 -8.27
N ASP A 128 -15.45 -10.70 -8.53
CA ASP A 128 -15.22 -11.29 -9.86
C ASP A 128 -13.92 -10.79 -10.53
N ASP A 129 -12.81 -10.85 -9.79
CA ASP A 129 -11.46 -10.43 -10.19
C ASP A 129 -11.28 -8.90 -10.42
N ILE A 130 -12.32 -8.11 -10.21
CA ILE A 130 -12.28 -6.65 -10.38
C ILE A 130 -12.39 -5.99 -9.02
N GLY A 131 -11.55 -4.99 -8.78
CA GLY A 131 -11.64 -4.25 -7.54
C GLY A 131 -10.64 -3.14 -7.41
N TYR A 132 -10.83 -2.36 -6.37
CA TYR A 132 -9.87 -1.33 -5.98
C TYR A 132 -9.89 -1.11 -4.47
N ALA A 133 -8.75 -0.65 -3.95
CA ALA A 133 -8.62 -0.21 -2.57
C ALA A 133 -7.73 1.03 -2.47
N ALA A 134 -8.05 1.90 -1.55
CA ALA A 134 -7.18 2.98 -1.11
C ALA A 134 -7.12 2.98 0.41
N SER A 135 -5.94 3.24 0.96
CA SER A 135 -5.71 3.40 2.39
C SER A 135 -5.05 4.73 2.69
N GLY A 136 -5.33 5.29 3.87
CA GLY A 136 -4.91 6.62 4.28
C GLY A 136 -6.08 7.60 4.24
N GLU A 137 -5.85 8.82 4.72
CA GLU A 137 -6.90 9.83 4.92
C GLU A 137 -7.41 10.49 3.63
N HIS A 138 -6.88 10.10 2.46
CA HIS A 138 -7.12 10.87 1.25
C HIS A 138 -8.41 10.52 0.53
N LYS A 139 -9.44 11.33 0.77
CA LYS A 139 -10.67 11.38 -0.05
C LYS A 139 -10.38 11.55 -1.55
N LEU A 140 -9.24 12.16 -1.90
CA LEU A 140 -8.81 12.34 -3.28
C LEU A 140 -8.51 11.01 -3.98
N TYR A 141 -7.77 10.09 -3.34
CA TYR A 141 -7.52 8.76 -3.88
C TYR A 141 -8.82 8.03 -4.18
N GLN A 142 -9.73 8.03 -3.20
CA GLN A 142 -11.03 7.38 -3.35
C GLN A 142 -11.84 8.00 -4.49
N SER A 143 -11.88 9.33 -4.60
CA SER A 143 -12.63 10.01 -5.64
C SER A 143 -12.12 9.71 -7.05
N LYS A 144 -10.81 9.56 -7.22
CA LYS A 144 -10.19 9.19 -8.50
C LYS A 144 -10.48 7.72 -8.84
N LEU A 145 -10.36 6.81 -7.88
CA LEU A 145 -10.66 5.40 -8.07
C LEU A 145 -12.16 5.17 -8.36
N ILE A 146 -13.05 5.88 -7.66
CA ILE A 146 -14.51 5.83 -7.93
C ILE A 146 -14.81 6.32 -9.35
N LYS A 147 -14.15 7.39 -9.81
CA LYS A 147 -14.32 7.88 -11.20
C LYS A 147 -13.85 6.90 -12.26
N LEU A 148 -12.85 6.07 -11.94
CA LEU A 148 -12.44 4.98 -12.82
C LEU A 148 -13.57 3.94 -12.97
N GLY A 149 -14.23 3.61 -11.86
CA GLY A 149 -15.46 2.82 -11.81
C GLY A 149 -15.46 1.62 -12.75
N ASP A 150 -16.48 1.54 -13.60
CA ASP A 150 -16.67 0.45 -14.54
C ASP A 150 -15.58 0.36 -15.62
N ASN A 151 -14.75 1.40 -15.80
CA ASN A 151 -13.68 1.36 -16.81
C ASN A 151 -12.46 0.52 -16.37
N ILE A 152 -12.35 0.15 -15.09
CA ILE A 152 -11.24 -0.69 -14.59
C ILE A 152 -11.10 -1.97 -15.44
N HIS A 153 -12.20 -2.60 -15.80
CA HIS A 153 -12.20 -3.88 -16.52
C HIS A 153 -11.64 -3.79 -17.93
N THR A 154 -11.55 -2.60 -18.52
CA THR A 154 -11.04 -2.38 -19.89
C THR A 154 -9.56 -2.05 -19.94
N LEU A 155 -8.96 -1.63 -18.83
CA LEU A 155 -7.57 -1.22 -18.77
C LEU A 155 -6.63 -2.40 -18.96
N LYS A 156 -5.55 -2.20 -19.70
CA LYS A 156 -4.40 -3.08 -19.73
C LYS A 156 -3.54 -2.87 -18.47
N LEU A 157 -2.72 -3.85 -18.14
CA LEU A 157 -1.85 -3.78 -16.96
C LEU A 157 -0.98 -2.50 -16.96
N GLN A 158 -0.40 -2.14 -18.10
CA GLN A 158 0.40 -0.93 -18.25
C GLN A 158 -0.41 0.36 -18.04
N GLU A 159 -1.65 0.40 -18.50
CA GLU A 159 -2.54 1.55 -18.31
C GLU A 159 -2.94 1.71 -16.83
N MET A 160 -3.12 0.58 -16.10
CA MET A 160 -3.31 0.60 -14.65
C MET A 160 -2.09 1.15 -13.91
N VAL A 161 -0.88 0.79 -14.34
CA VAL A 161 0.37 1.34 -13.80
C VAL A 161 0.43 2.85 -13.99
N GLU A 162 0.23 3.32 -15.21
CA GLU A 162 0.26 4.75 -15.55
C GLU A 162 -0.81 5.55 -14.80
N PHE A 163 -2.00 4.97 -14.66
CA PHE A 163 -3.09 5.57 -13.92
C PHE A 163 -2.74 5.76 -12.43
N LEU A 164 -2.23 4.73 -11.74
CA LEU A 164 -1.85 4.85 -10.33
C LEU A 164 -0.65 5.76 -10.10
N GLN A 165 0.32 5.76 -11.02
CA GLN A 165 1.42 6.72 -10.98
C GLN A 165 0.92 8.16 -11.14
N GLY A 166 0.03 8.39 -12.10
CA GLY A 166 -0.58 9.70 -12.36
C GLY A 166 -1.33 10.23 -11.14
N ILE A 167 -2.17 9.39 -10.51
CA ILE A 167 -2.87 9.78 -9.27
C ILE A 167 -1.88 10.16 -8.17
N ASN A 168 -0.85 9.33 -7.94
CA ASN A 168 0.12 9.62 -6.88
C ASN A 168 0.83 10.93 -7.12
N TYR A 169 1.21 11.21 -8.37
CA TYR A 169 1.85 12.46 -8.76
C TYR A 169 0.92 13.66 -8.55
N GLU A 170 -0.32 13.62 -9.08
CA GLU A 170 -1.30 14.69 -8.92
C GLU A 170 -1.58 15.02 -7.44
N ILE A 171 -1.61 14.00 -6.58
CA ILE A 171 -1.84 14.21 -5.14
C ILE A 171 -0.61 14.80 -4.48
N ALA A 172 0.59 14.38 -4.85
CA ALA A 172 1.82 14.95 -4.32
C ALA A 172 2.01 16.44 -4.66
N GLU A 173 1.44 16.92 -5.76
CA GLU A 173 1.45 18.36 -6.11
C GLU A 173 0.59 19.21 -5.17
N ILE A 174 -0.47 18.64 -4.60
CA ILE A 174 -1.45 19.37 -3.77
C ILE A 174 -1.36 19.02 -2.29
N ASP A 175 -0.68 17.94 -1.95
CA ASP A 175 -0.52 17.47 -0.58
C ASP A 175 0.92 17.13 -0.24
N SER A 176 1.53 17.97 0.56
CA SER A 176 2.90 17.77 1.04
C SER A 176 3.12 16.54 1.91
N LEU A 177 2.06 15.85 2.33
CA LEU A 177 2.14 14.60 3.08
C LEU A 177 2.32 13.38 2.19
N VAL A 178 2.21 13.54 0.88
CA VAL A 178 2.38 12.49 -0.12
C VAL A 178 3.66 12.73 -0.92
N SER A 179 4.43 11.68 -1.17
CA SER A 179 5.61 11.73 -2.03
C SER A 179 5.24 11.52 -3.49
N PRO A 180 5.83 12.25 -4.44
CA PRO A 180 5.77 11.86 -5.85
C PRO A 180 6.48 10.51 -6.10
N LYS A 181 7.45 10.13 -5.25
CA LYS A 181 8.07 8.81 -5.30
C LYS A 181 7.08 7.76 -4.76
N CYS A 182 6.86 6.71 -5.53
CA CYS A 182 6.04 5.60 -5.09
C CYS A 182 6.61 4.26 -5.58
N ASP A 183 6.39 3.22 -4.77
CA ASP A 183 6.49 1.86 -5.27
C ASP A 183 5.32 1.59 -6.21
N ILE A 184 5.62 0.99 -7.35
CA ILE A 184 4.63 0.33 -8.19
C ILE A 184 4.99 -1.14 -8.25
N ILE A 185 4.04 -1.98 -7.90
CA ILE A 185 4.19 -3.43 -7.92
C ILE A 185 3.02 -4.01 -8.72
N THR A 186 3.34 -4.87 -9.67
CA THR A 186 2.35 -5.65 -10.42
C THR A 186 2.30 -7.06 -9.85
N VAL A 187 1.09 -7.65 -9.84
CA VAL A 187 0.87 -9.05 -9.50
C VAL A 187 0.10 -9.71 -10.64
N THR A 188 0.70 -10.71 -11.24
CA THR A 188 0.10 -11.50 -12.32
C THR A 188 0.20 -12.99 -12.00
N SER A 189 -0.31 -13.85 -12.89
CA SER A 189 -0.11 -15.31 -12.77
C SER A 189 1.37 -15.73 -12.76
N GLU A 190 2.27 -14.87 -13.23
CA GLU A 190 3.71 -15.11 -13.22
C GLU A 190 4.37 -14.72 -11.88
N GLY A 191 3.64 -14.05 -11.00
CA GLY A 191 4.08 -13.60 -9.69
C GLY A 191 4.03 -12.09 -9.51
N ALA A 192 4.58 -11.64 -8.39
CA ALA A 192 4.66 -10.22 -8.04
C ALA A 192 5.99 -9.63 -8.51
N GLN A 193 5.94 -8.48 -9.17
CA GLN A 193 7.10 -7.78 -9.68
C GLN A 193 7.05 -6.30 -9.30
N ARG A 194 8.15 -5.81 -8.72
CA ARG A 194 8.35 -4.38 -8.49
C ARG A 194 8.84 -3.71 -9.77
N LEU A 195 8.10 -2.71 -10.22
CA LEU A 195 8.50 -1.87 -11.34
C LEU A 195 9.25 -0.65 -10.80
N TYR A 196 10.54 -0.55 -11.13
CA TYR A 196 11.31 0.65 -10.86
C TYR A 196 11.10 1.63 -12.01
N THR A 197 10.72 2.86 -11.67
CA THR A 197 10.74 3.98 -12.61
C THR A 197 11.74 5.05 -12.14
N PRO A 198 13.04 4.72 -12.02
CA PRO A 198 14.04 5.63 -11.46
C PRO A 198 14.18 6.90 -12.29
N GLU A 199 14.07 6.82 -13.60
CA GLU A 199 14.36 7.95 -14.51
C GLU A 199 13.32 9.06 -14.45
N ARG A 200 12.04 8.76 -14.23
CA ARG A 200 10.98 9.79 -14.15
C ARG A 200 11.00 10.59 -12.86
N TYR A 201 11.60 10.08 -11.79
CA TYR A 201 11.59 10.72 -10.47
C TYR A 201 12.85 11.52 -10.14
N TRP A 202 13.96 11.27 -10.81
CA TRP A 202 15.20 12.05 -10.62
C TRP A 202 15.06 13.51 -11.04
N TRP A 203 14.14 13.82 -11.96
CA TRP A 203 13.91 15.17 -12.48
C TRP A 203 13.17 16.09 -11.53
N ILE A 204 12.52 15.55 -10.51
CA ILE A 204 11.60 16.29 -9.64
C ILE A 204 12.25 16.59 -8.28
N VAL A 205 13.36 15.93 -7.95
CA VAL A 205 13.94 15.93 -6.60
C VAL A 205 15.22 16.74 -6.48
N ASP A 206 15.81 17.15 -7.59
CA ASP A 206 16.95 18.08 -7.60
C ASP A 206 16.50 19.42 -8.19
N PRO A 207 16.33 20.48 -7.35
CA PRO A 207 16.26 21.85 -7.80
C PRO A 207 17.66 22.37 -8.16
#